data_d0086e847c64ed5d99207071aa5a2cc3
#
_entry.id   d0086e847c64ed5d99207071aa5a2cc3
#
_cell.length_a   1.000
_cell.length_b   1.000
_cell.length_c   1.000
_cell.angle_alpha   90.00
_cell.angle_beta   90.00
_cell.angle_gamma   90.00
#
_symmetry.space_group_name_H-M   'P 1'
#
loop_
_entity.id
_entity.type
_entity.pdbx_description
1 polymer ?
#
loop_
_entity_poly.entity_id
_entity_poly.type
_entity_poly.pdbx_seq_one_letter_code
_entity_poly.pdbx_strand_id
1 'polypeptide(L)'
;MAAAGPQPPSPPTTVTPVTGSPPPTGMARVWRTRGPVAWALWPISLIYGALVALRRGLYRLRWLRSEHAGVPVIVVGNVIAGGAGKTPVVIALVRHLQAQGWQPGVISRGYGRSTHDCRAVLPDSPAPEVGDEPTLIARATHAPVFVAPRRITAARALRAAHPGANVL
;
A
#
# COMPACT_ATOMS: atom_id res chain seq x y z
N MET A 1 48.76 6.86 -42.19
CA MET A 1 47.51 6.50 -41.51
C MET A 1 47.87 5.62 -40.37
N ALA A 2 47.90 6.17 -39.14
CA ALA A 2 48.21 5.42 -37.92
C ALA A 2 46.88 4.95 -37.30
N ALA A 3 46.73 3.64 -37.14
CA ALA A 3 45.60 3.01 -36.52
C ALA A 3 45.64 3.23 -34.98
N ALA A 4 44.60 3.85 -34.44
CA ALA A 4 44.44 3.98 -32.99
C ALA A 4 44.11 2.59 -32.40
N GLY A 5 44.95 2.14 -31.48
CA GLY A 5 44.78 0.91 -30.73
C GLY A 5 43.57 0.98 -29.73
N PRO A 6 43.02 -0.16 -29.30
CA PRO A 6 41.86 -0.18 -28.41
C PRO A 6 42.24 0.40 -27.03
N GLN A 7 41.39 1.31 -26.54
CA GLN A 7 41.52 1.87 -25.19
C GLN A 7 41.24 0.77 -24.12
N PRO A 8 42.03 0.77 -23.04
CA PRO A 8 41.77 -0.14 -21.92
C PRO A 8 40.47 0.19 -21.19
N PRO A 9 39.76 -0.83 -20.64
CA PRO A 9 38.50 -0.60 -19.92
C PRO A 9 38.74 0.28 -18.68
N SER A 10 37.81 1.22 -18.47
CA SER A 10 37.80 2.11 -17.31
C SER A 10 37.76 1.30 -16.00
N PRO A 11 38.46 1.72 -14.94
CA PRO A 11 38.44 1.05 -13.66
C PRO A 11 37.01 1.08 -13.07
N PRO A 12 36.59 0.03 -12.31
CA PRO A 12 35.27 -0.01 -11.71
C PRO A 12 35.10 1.19 -10.76
N THR A 13 34.00 1.90 -10.93
CA THR A 13 33.61 3.01 -10.07
C THR A 13 33.46 2.48 -8.65
N THR A 14 34.35 2.88 -7.77
CA THR A 14 34.30 2.56 -6.35
C THR A 14 33.02 3.17 -5.77
N VAL A 15 32.03 2.34 -5.53
CA VAL A 15 30.80 2.72 -4.82
C VAL A 15 31.21 3.01 -3.38
N THR A 16 31.37 4.27 -3.04
CA THR A 16 31.52 4.70 -1.64
C THR A 16 30.32 4.23 -0.86
N PRO A 17 30.50 3.45 0.24
CA PRO A 17 29.38 3.09 1.10
C PRO A 17 28.78 4.38 1.65
N VAL A 18 27.47 4.56 1.44
CA VAL A 18 26.68 5.64 2.03
C VAL A 18 26.67 5.40 3.55
N THR A 19 27.69 5.93 4.20
CA THR A 19 27.86 5.90 5.65
C THR A 19 26.86 6.86 6.27
N GLY A 20 25.92 6.30 7.06
CA GLY A 20 25.20 7.08 8.07
C GLY A 20 23.79 7.49 7.66
N SER A 21 22.82 6.59 7.86
CA SER A 21 21.46 7.06 8.14
C SER A 21 21.53 8.01 9.35
N PRO A 22 20.93 9.22 9.28
CA PRO A 22 20.91 10.12 10.41
C PRO A 22 20.32 9.41 11.64
N PRO A 23 20.83 9.67 12.85
CA PRO A 23 20.34 9.02 14.06
C PRO A 23 18.83 9.25 14.18
N PRO A 24 18.07 8.24 14.59
CA PRO A 24 16.62 8.36 14.69
C PRO A 24 16.28 9.47 15.68
N THR A 25 15.67 10.55 15.19
CA THR A 25 15.25 11.69 15.99
C THR A 25 13.91 11.43 16.67
N GLY A 26 13.75 11.83 17.91
CA GLY A 26 12.47 11.88 18.64
C GLY A 26 11.78 10.50 18.82
N MET A 27 10.55 10.37 18.37
CA MET A 27 9.66 9.23 18.54
C MET A 27 10.26 7.88 18.11
N ALA A 28 11.05 7.86 17.04
CA ALA A 28 11.70 6.65 16.54
C ALA A 28 12.73 6.07 17.52
N ARG A 29 13.34 6.92 18.33
CA ARG A 29 14.27 6.50 19.40
C ARG A 29 13.51 5.85 20.56
N VAL A 30 12.35 6.41 20.94
CA VAL A 30 11.48 5.85 22.00
C VAL A 30 10.98 4.45 21.63
N TRP A 31 10.69 4.20 20.36
CA TRP A 31 10.22 2.88 19.90
C TRP A 31 11.34 1.81 19.84
N ARG A 32 12.61 2.23 19.79
CA ARG A 32 13.76 1.31 19.70
C ARG A 32 14.40 1.02 21.07
N THR A 33 14.17 1.85 22.07
CA THR A 33 14.78 1.72 23.41
C THR A 33 13.70 1.47 24.47
N ARG A 34 13.94 0.46 25.31
CA ARG A 34 13.11 0.21 26.53
C ARG A 34 13.47 1.22 27.63
N GLY A 35 13.35 2.52 27.33
CA GLY A 35 13.59 3.60 28.27
C GLY A 35 12.40 3.85 29.23
N PRO A 36 12.52 4.77 30.20
CA PRO A 36 11.47 5.09 31.17
C PRO A 36 10.14 5.51 30.50
N VAL A 37 10.20 6.13 29.33
CA VAL A 37 9.01 6.47 28.56
C VAL A 37 8.27 5.22 28.06
N ALA A 38 8.98 4.17 27.67
CA ALA A 38 8.35 2.91 27.27
C ALA A 38 7.63 2.24 28.47
N TRP A 39 8.18 2.34 29.67
CA TRP A 39 7.52 1.85 30.90
C TRP A 39 6.28 2.67 31.24
N ALA A 40 6.32 3.99 31.09
CA ALA A 40 5.15 4.85 31.30
C ALA A 40 4.01 4.58 30.28
N LEU A 41 4.35 4.14 29.06
CA LEU A 41 3.38 3.79 28.02
C LEU A 41 2.87 2.34 28.14
N TRP A 42 3.46 1.50 29.01
CA TRP A 42 3.09 0.11 29.16
C TRP A 42 1.61 -0.11 29.55
N PRO A 43 1.03 0.61 30.55
CA PRO A 43 -0.39 0.45 30.87
C PRO A 43 -1.31 0.85 29.70
N ILE A 44 -0.95 1.87 28.92
CA ILE A 44 -1.70 2.25 27.72
C ILE A 44 -1.65 1.12 26.68
N SER A 45 -0.50 0.49 26.51
CA SER A 45 -0.34 -0.68 25.65
C SER A 45 -1.21 -1.86 26.07
N LEU A 46 -1.35 -2.12 27.38
CA LEU A 46 -2.25 -3.16 27.89
C LEU A 46 -3.72 -2.86 27.58
N ILE A 47 -4.16 -1.62 27.79
CA ILE A 47 -5.52 -1.19 27.46
C ILE A 47 -5.77 -1.38 25.96
N TYR A 48 -4.83 -0.93 25.12
CA TYR A 48 -4.93 -1.13 23.67
C TYR A 48 -4.98 -2.62 23.30
N GLY A 49 -4.13 -3.44 23.90
CA GLY A 49 -4.12 -4.90 23.72
C GLY A 49 -5.46 -5.54 24.10
N ALA A 50 -6.03 -5.14 25.23
CA ALA A 50 -7.33 -5.60 25.67
C ALA A 50 -8.46 -5.21 24.71
N LEU A 51 -8.46 -3.96 24.21
CA LEU A 51 -9.42 -3.50 23.20
C LEU A 51 -9.30 -4.27 21.89
N VAL A 52 -8.08 -4.55 21.43
CA VAL A 52 -7.84 -5.39 20.25
C VAL A 52 -8.33 -6.82 20.47
N ALA A 53 -8.05 -7.42 21.64
CA ALA A 53 -8.51 -8.75 21.97
C ALA A 53 -10.04 -8.84 22.06
N LEU A 54 -10.68 -7.85 22.68
CA LEU A 54 -12.14 -7.72 22.74
C LEU A 54 -12.73 -7.63 21.32
N ARG A 55 -12.20 -6.73 20.49
CA ARG A 55 -12.65 -6.60 19.09
C ARG A 55 -12.51 -7.90 18.32
N ARG A 56 -11.38 -8.60 18.45
CA ARG A 56 -11.18 -9.92 17.83
C ARG A 56 -12.20 -10.94 18.32
N GLY A 57 -12.50 -10.95 19.63
CA GLY A 57 -13.54 -11.78 20.22
C GLY A 57 -14.91 -11.52 19.62
N LEU A 58 -15.30 -10.25 19.48
CA LEU A 58 -16.57 -9.85 18.89
C LEU A 58 -16.71 -10.30 17.41
N TYR A 59 -15.63 -10.25 16.61
CA TYR A 59 -15.62 -10.82 15.27
C TYR A 59 -15.72 -12.34 15.26
N ARG A 60 -15.03 -13.05 16.18
CA ARG A 60 -15.12 -14.52 16.30
C ARG A 60 -16.52 -14.98 16.72
N LEU A 61 -17.16 -14.25 17.63
CA LEU A 61 -18.54 -14.48 18.07
C LEU A 61 -19.59 -14.05 17.05
N ARG A 62 -19.16 -13.52 15.89
CA ARG A 62 -20.03 -13.00 14.81
C ARG A 62 -20.94 -11.83 15.24
N TRP A 63 -20.66 -11.19 16.36
CA TRP A 63 -21.36 -9.97 16.79
C TRP A 63 -21.02 -8.79 15.86
N LEU A 64 -19.78 -8.76 15.36
CA LEU A 64 -19.39 -7.84 14.31
C LEU A 64 -19.40 -8.59 12.97
N ARG A 65 -20.17 -8.08 12.01
CA ARG A 65 -20.28 -8.66 10.67
C ARG A 65 -18.99 -8.42 9.88
N SER A 66 -18.42 -9.51 9.36
CA SER A 66 -17.35 -9.45 8.37
C SER A 66 -17.99 -9.55 6.98
N GLU A 67 -17.67 -8.63 6.11
CA GLU A 67 -18.14 -8.61 4.72
C GLU A 67 -17.04 -9.15 3.82
N HIS A 68 -17.41 -10.02 2.88
CA HIS A 68 -16.49 -10.63 1.93
C HIS A 68 -16.66 -10.03 0.54
N ALA A 69 -15.56 -9.82 -0.15
CA ALA A 69 -15.57 -9.35 -1.54
C ALA A 69 -15.99 -10.44 -2.53
N GLY A 70 -16.03 -11.70 -2.11
CA GLY A 70 -16.38 -12.85 -2.95
C GLY A 70 -15.25 -13.32 -3.89
N VAL A 71 -14.07 -12.73 -3.79
CA VAL A 71 -12.82 -13.11 -4.47
C VAL A 71 -11.67 -12.98 -3.47
N PRO A 72 -10.52 -13.64 -3.73
CA PRO A 72 -9.30 -13.43 -2.95
C PRO A 72 -8.92 -11.95 -2.87
N VAL A 73 -8.50 -11.51 -1.69
CA VAL A 73 -8.09 -10.12 -1.43
C VAL A 73 -6.67 -10.09 -0.92
N ILE A 74 -5.80 -9.37 -1.61
CA ILE A 74 -4.42 -9.12 -1.18
C ILE A 74 -4.36 -7.71 -0.57
N VAL A 75 -3.94 -7.62 0.68
CA VAL A 75 -3.84 -6.35 1.39
C VAL A 75 -2.41 -5.85 1.40
N VAL A 76 -2.15 -4.75 0.71
CA VAL A 76 -0.88 -4.04 0.76
C VAL A 76 -0.97 -2.92 1.78
N GLY A 77 -0.21 -3.05 2.85
CA GLY A 77 -0.21 -2.11 3.98
C GLY A 77 1.19 -1.77 4.47
N ASN A 78 1.29 -0.79 5.37
CA ASN A 78 2.52 -0.43 6.08
C ASN A 78 2.39 -0.74 7.56
N VAL A 79 3.52 -1.15 8.15
CA VAL A 79 3.70 -1.20 9.60
C VAL A 79 4.18 0.16 10.14
N ILE A 80 4.87 0.94 9.30
CA ILE A 80 5.47 2.24 9.67
C ILE A 80 4.68 3.37 8.99
N ALA A 81 4.37 4.43 9.73
CA ALA A 81 3.80 5.64 9.19
C ALA A 81 4.83 6.37 8.29
N GLY A 82 4.42 6.73 7.07
CA GLY A 82 5.26 7.42 6.09
C GLY A 82 5.18 6.84 4.69
N GLY A 83 5.83 7.47 3.72
CA GLY A 83 5.89 7.09 2.31
C GLY A 83 6.72 5.84 2.03
N ALA A 84 6.32 4.67 2.53
CA ALA A 84 7.06 3.42 2.45
C ALA A 84 6.94 2.68 1.10
N GLY A 85 6.77 3.39 -0.01
CA GLY A 85 6.80 2.79 -1.35
C GLY A 85 5.63 1.83 -1.66
N LYS A 86 4.47 1.99 -1.03
CA LYS A 86 3.30 1.13 -1.30
C LYS A 86 2.87 1.12 -2.75
N THR A 87 2.77 2.29 -3.35
CA THR A 87 2.28 2.45 -4.74
C THR A 87 3.13 1.68 -5.76
N PRO A 88 4.48 1.76 -5.74
CA PRO A 88 5.31 0.91 -6.58
C PRO A 88 5.10 -0.59 -6.35
N VAL A 89 4.94 -1.02 -5.09
CA VAL A 89 4.68 -2.43 -4.76
C VAL A 89 3.34 -2.90 -5.32
N VAL A 90 2.27 -2.10 -5.18
CA VAL A 90 0.96 -2.41 -5.76
C VAL A 90 1.06 -2.52 -7.28
N ILE A 91 1.71 -1.57 -7.95
CA ILE A 91 1.90 -1.60 -9.41
C ILE A 91 2.66 -2.86 -9.84
N ALA A 92 3.76 -3.21 -9.16
CA ALA A 92 4.53 -4.40 -9.46
C ALA A 92 3.72 -5.68 -9.26
N LEU A 93 2.96 -5.76 -8.16
CA LEU A 93 2.10 -6.90 -7.84
C LEU A 93 0.99 -7.06 -8.88
N VAL A 94 0.29 -5.98 -9.25
CA VAL A 94 -0.78 -6.02 -10.26
C VAL A 94 -0.23 -6.49 -11.61
N ARG A 95 0.90 -5.96 -12.06
CA ARG A 95 1.56 -6.40 -13.30
C ARG A 95 1.98 -7.87 -13.25
N HIS A 96 2.51 -8.32 -12.12
CA HIS A 96 2.88 -9.71 -11.93
C HIS A 96 1.67 -10.64 -12.03
N LEU A 97 0.56 -10.29 -11.37
CA LEU A 97 -0.69 -11.06 -11.45
C LEU A 97 -1.25 -11.08 -12.88
N GLN A 98 -1.24 -9.97 -13.59
CA GLN A 98 -1.64 -9.91 -14.99
C GLN A 98 -0.78 -10.80 -15.88
N ALA A 99 0.54 -10.83 -15.67
CA ALA A 99 1.46 -11.71 -16.40
C ALA A 99 1.19 -13.20 -16.13
N GLN A 100 0.60 -13.54 -14.98
CA GLN A 100 0.18 -14.89 -14.61
C GLN A 100 -1.25 -15.25 -15.09
N GLY A 101 -1.88 -14.38 -15.87
CA GLY A 101 -3.25 -14.60 -16.39
C GLY A 101 -4.38 -14.26 -15.41
N TRP A 102 -4.07 -13.66 -14.24
CA TRP A 102 -5.09 -13.13 -13.33
C TRP A 102 -5.67 -11.83 -13.87
N GLN A 103 -6.90 -11.54 -13.44
CA GLN A 103 -7.57 -10.27 -13.72
C GLN A 103 -7.70 -9.47 -12.41
N PRO A 104 -6.61 -8.79 -11.98
CA PRO A 104 -6.62 -8.05 -10.73
C PRO A 104 -7.44 -6.76 -10.85
N GLY A 105 -8.21 -6.48 -9.78
CA GLY A 105 -8.82 -5.18 -9.55
C GLY A 105 -8.17 -4.50 -8.34
N VAL A 106 -8.14 -3.17 -8.32
CA VAL A 106 -7.56 -2.42 -7.20
C VAL A 106 -8.64 -1.60 -6.50
N ILE A 107 -8.67 -1.67 -5.18
CA ILE A 107 -9.58 -0.88 -4.36
C ILE A 107 -8.81 0.00 -3.38
N SER A 108 -9.18 1.26 -3.31
CA SER A 108 -8.56 2.23 -2.42
C SER A 108 -9.61 3.10 -1.71
N ARG A 109 -9.18 3.86 -0.70
CA ARG A 109 -10.01 4.91 -0.10
C ARG A 109 -9.94 6.21 -0.88
N GLY A 110 -8.91 6.39 -1.72
CA GLY A 110 -8.64 7.66 -2.37
C GLY A 110 -8.28 8.73 -1.34
N TYR A 111 -7.20 8.53 -0.59
CA TYR A 111 -6.78 9.51 0.42
C TYR A 111 -6.51 10.87 -0.24
N GLY A 112 -6.98 11.94 0.40
CA GLY A 112 -6.80 13.33 -0.09
C GLY A 112 -7.81 13.77 -1.15
N ARG A 113 -8.74 12.90 -1.60
CA ARG A 113 -9.80 13.31 -2.54
C ARG A 113 -10.85 14.19 -1.86
N SER A 114 -11.47 15.07 -2.65
CA SER A 114 -12.56 15.94 -2.22
C SER A 114 -13.93 15.25 -2.20
N THR A 115 -14.08 14.13 -2.92
CA THR A 115 -15.34 13.39 -3.06
C THR A 115 -15.46 12.26 -2.05
N HIS A 116 -16.67 11.88 -1.68
CA HIS A 116 -16.94 10.80 -0.70
C HIS A 116 -17.78 9.65 -1.27
N ASP A 117 -18.09 9.69 -2.54
CA ASP A 117 -18.85 8.66 -3.26
C ASP A 117 -17.98 7.44 -3.64
N CYS A 118 -18.62 6.41 -4.20
CA CYS A 118 -17.94 5.29 -4.84
C CYS A 118 -17.84 5.57 -6.34
N ARG A 119 -16.62 5.54 -6.87
CA ARG A 119 -16.39 5.77 -8.30
C ARG A 119 -15.24 4.96 -8.86
N ALA A 120 -15.31 4.69 -10.17
CA ALA A 120 -14.21 4.15 -10.94
C ALA A 120 -13.13 5.23 -11.13
N VAL A 121 -11.88 4.80 -11.18
CA VAL A 121 -10.72 5.64 -11.47
C VAL A 121 -10.27 5.34 -12.88
N LEU A 122 -10.40 6.33 -13.75
CA LEU A 122 -9.90 6.28 -15.13
C LEU A 122 -8.49 6.87 -15.19
N PRO A 123 -7.68 6.52 -16.19
CA PRO A 123 -6.32 7.07 -16.34
C PRO A 123 -6.27 8.61 -16.44
N ASP A 124 -7.34 9.22 -16.91
CA ASP A 124 -7.53 10.67 -17.07
C ASP A 124 -8.34 11.31 -15.92
N SER A 125 -8.78 10.52 -14.93
CA SER A 125 -9.54 11.04 -13.78
C SER A 125 -8.74 12.13 -13.05
N PRO A 126 -9.39 13.26 -12.69
CA PRO A 126 -8.73 14.30 -11.90
C PRO A 126 -8.31 13.79 -10.53
N ALA A 127 -7.04 13.96 -10.17
CA ALA A 127 -6.50 13.51 -8.89
C ALA A 127 -7.25 14.09 -7.67
N PRO A 128 -7.74 15.35 -7.65
CA PRO A 128 -8.56 15.84 -6.57
C PRO A 128 -9.87 15.07 -6.32
N GLU A 129 -10.40 14.38 -7.32
CA GLU A 129 -11.65 13.63 -7.21
C GLU A 129 -11.46 12.18 -6.77
N VAL A 130 -10.35 11.56 -7.14
CA VAL A 130 -10.11 10.12 -6.92
C VAL A 130 -8.88 9.82 -6.07
N GLY A 131 -7.97 10.79 -5.93
CA GLY A 131 -6.68 10.67 -5.25
C GLY A 131 -5.52 10.42 -6.21
N ASP A 132 -4.33 10.90 -5.87
CA ASP A 132 -3.12 10.78 -6.71
C ASP A 132 -2.69 9.32 -6.87
N GLU A 133 -2.66 8.57 -5.77
CA GLU A 133 -2.21 7.17 -5.76
C GLU A 133 -3.09 6.25 -6.63
N PRO A 134 -4.43 6.25 -6.52
CA PRO A 134 -5.29 5.46 -7.40
C PRO A 134 -5.15 5.81 -8.88
N THR A 135 -5.01 7.10 -9.22
CA THR A 135 -4.80 7.55 -10.60
C THR A 135 -3.48 7.03 -11.16
N LEU A 136 -2.40 7.08 -10.37
CA LEU A 136 -1.10 6.55 -10.77
C LEU A 136 -1.15 5.04 -11.02
N ILE A 137 -1.85 4.28 -10.15
CA ILE A 137 -2.02 2.83 -10.32
C ILE A 137 -2.82 2.54 -11.59
N ALA A 138 -3.94 3.23 -11.83
CA ALA A 138 -4.77 3.04 -13.02
C ALA A 138 -3.96 3.28 -14.30
N ARG A 139 -3.21 4.38 -14.36
CA ARG A 139 -2.32 4.71 -15.50
C ARG A 139 -1.23 3.67 -15.75
N ALA A 140 -0.60 3.20 -14.65
CA ALA A 140 0.55 2.31 -14.75
C ALA A 140 0.18 0.87 -15.07
N THR A 141 -1.02 0.41 -14.72
CA THR A 141 -1.39 -1.00 -14.79
C THR A 141 -2.54 -1.31 -15.75
N HIS A 142 -3.32 -0.29 -16.10
CA HIS A 142 -4.58 -0.43 -16.85
C HIS A 142 -5.59 -1.40 -16.20
N ALA A 143 -5.36 -1.80 -14.95
CA ALA A 143 -6.30 -2.59 -14.18
C ALA A 143 -7.49 -1.73 -13.73
N PRO A 144 -8.69 -2.30 -13.56
CA PRO A 144 -9.81 -1.57 -12.98
C PRO A 144 -9.50 -1.13 -11.55
N VAL A 145 -9.62 0.18 -11.29
CA VAL A 145 -9.38 0.79 -9.98
C VAL A 145 -10.67 1.47 -9.52
N PHE A 146 -11.08 1.23 -8.27
CA PHE A 146 -12.24 1.86 -7.65
C PHE A 146 -11.88 2.47 -6.31
N VAL A 147 -12.49 3.62 -6.01
CA VAL A 147 -12.32 4.32 -4.73
C VAL A 147 -13.66 4.49 -4.03
N ALA A 148 -13.68 4.25 -2.71
CA ALA A 148 -14.83 4.52 -1.85
C ALA A 148 -14.38 4.69 -0.40
N PRO A 149 -15.15 5.39 0.46
CA PRO A 149 -14.87 5.50 1.90
C PRO A 149 -14.80 4.11 2.56
N ARG A 150 -15.72 3.21 2.19
CA ARG A 150 -15.71 1.80 2.61
C ARG A 150 -15.18 0.93 1.48
N ARG A 151 -14.08 0.21 1.74
CA ARG A 151 -13.45 -0.67 0.73
C ARG A 151 -14.39 -1.74 0.16
N ILE A 152 -15.31 -2.25 0.99
CA ILE A 152 -16.29 -3.24 0.51
C ILE A 152 -17.24 -2.66 -0.54
N THR A 153 -17.60 -1.38 -0.42
CA THR A 153 -18.41 -0.69 -1.43
C THR A 153 -17.66 -0.60 -2.75
N ALA A 154 -16.36 -0.22 -2.71
CA ALA A 154 -15.52 -0.22 -3.90
C ALA A 154 -15.38 -1.62 -4.51
N ALA A 155 -15.19 -2.65 -3.68
CA ALA A 155 -15.07 -4.03 -4.15
C ALA A 155 -16.35 -4.52 -4.86
N ARG A 156 -17.52 -4.23 -4.31
CA ARG A 156 -18.81 -4.59 -4.93
C ARG A 156 -19.03 -3.85 -6.24
N ALA A 157 -18.74 -2.56 -6.27
CA ALA A 157 -18.87 -1.73 -7.48
C ALA A 157 -17.91 -2.20 -8.57
N LEU A 158 -16.65 -2.48 -8.22
CA LEU A 158 -15.64 -3.00 -9.14
C LEU A 158 -16.11 -4.34 -9.75
N ARG A 159 -16.54 -5.29 -8.92
CA ARG A 159 -16.99 -6.59 -9.39
C ARG A 159 -18.27 -6.53 -10.23
N ALA A 160 -19.17 -5.58 -9.94
CA ALA A 160 -20.36 -5.36 -10.74
C ALA A 160 -20.01 -4.81 -12.14
N ALA A 161 -19.03 -3.88 -12.21
CA ALA A 161 -18.58 -3.29 -13.47
C ALA A 161 -17.60 -4.22 -14.23
N HIS A 162 -16.84 -5.05 -13.52
CA HIS A 162 -15.83 -5.95 -14.06
C HIS A 162 -15.99 -7.37 -13.49
N PRO A 163 -16.98 -8.15 -13.96
CA PRO A 163 -17.26 -9.51 -13.45
C PRO A 163 -16.09 -10.48 -13.61
N GLY A 164 -15.19 -10.22 -14.57
CA GLY A 164 -13.97 -11.00 -14.77
C GLY A 164 -12.90 -10.80 -13.71
N ALA A 165 -12.98 -9.74 -12.87
CA ALA A 165 -12.01 -9.51 -11.82
C ALA A 165 -12.04 -10.67 -10.81
N ASN A 166 -10.92 -11.41 -10.71
CA ASN A 166 -10.80 -12.64 -9.92
C ASN A 166 -9.89 -12.52 -8.69
N VAL A 167 -9.25 -11.35 -8.51
CA VAL A 167 -8.45 -10.99 -7.31
C VAL A 167 -8.53 -9.47 -7.08
N LEU A 168 -8.52 -9.03 -5.82
CA LEU A 168 -8.54 -7.62 -5.42
C LEU A 168 -7.36 -7.29 -4.50
#